data_e745180653ca960eb31535618eba211c
#
_entry.id   e745180653ca960eb31535618eba211c
#
_cell.length_a   1.000
_cell.length_b   1.000
_cell.length_c   1.000
_cell.angle_alpha   90.00
_cell.angle_beta   90.00
_cell.angle_gamma   90.00
#
_symmetry.space_group_name_H-M   'P 1'
#
loop_
_entity.id
_entity.type
_entity.pdbx_description
1 polymer ?
#
loop_
_entity_poly.entity_id
_entity_poly.type
_entity_poly.pdbx_seq_one_letter_code
_entity_poly.pdbx_strand_id
1 'polypeptide(L)'
;MYGIIYPKTTNLEITDNMDTIILDHQLQETLVFPDPSFPIQYYVDDLHQWAGRQVPLHWHFGYEFFSAVSQDIEVQVGNEQLMLLKGESILITGGQLHSYRLTSPQEPCLCPNIVFSDNVLAPLTSTVFQKYLRHILNDSALPCTIISGQEDWQREISECLFRIYGIFTAEGNLCDTAPDHAPVKSMHSDCPEIDVHLNLFEIFKILYCHRSELHHIKISRPDQKTQIRLQKMLHYIQTRYPEKLTLE
;
A
#
# COMPACT_ATOMS: atom_id res chain seq x y z
N MET A 1 4.47 15.87 -19.51
CA MET A 1 4.52 14.46 -19.15
C MET A 1 3.09 14.07 -18.84
N TYR A 2 2.47 13.20 -19.66
CA TYR A 2 1.05 12.84 -19.47
C TYR A 2 1.02 11.54 -18.69
N GLY A 3 0.50 11.56 -17.44
CA GLY A 3 0.23 10.38 -16.65
C GLY A 3 -1.06 9.68 -17.11
N ILE A 4 -1.15 8.38 -16.90
CA ILE A 4 -2.39 7.62 -17.14
C ILE A 4 -3.24 7.75 -15.88
N ILE A 5 -4.47 8.25 -16.04
CA ILE A 5 -5.43 8.43 -14.97
C ILE A 5 -6.39 7.24 -14.99
N TYR A 6 -6.47 6.51 -13.89
CA TYR A 6 -7.46 5.43 -13.69
C TYR A 6 -8.62 5.97 -12.85
N PRO A 7 -9.78 6.32 -13.44
CA PRO A 7 -10.91 6.84 -12.69
C PRO A 7 -11.60 5.73 -11.90
N LYS A 8 -12.04 6.05 -10.70
CA LYS A 8 -13.08 5.28 -10.00
C LYS A 8 -14.36 5.37 -10.84
N THR A 9 -15.07 4.25 -11.06
CA THR A 9 -16.34 4.27 -11.78
C THR A 9 -17.42 4.88 -10.90
N THR A 10 -17.78 6.14 -11.15
CA THR A 10 -18.98 6.74 -10.58
C THR A 10 -20.02 6.97 -11.67
N ASN A 11 -21.29 6.68 -11.35
CA ASN A 11 -22.42 7.15 -12.11
C ASN A 11 -22.37 8.70 -12.18
N LEU A 12 -22.43 9.20 -13.42
CA LEU A 12 -22.50 10.58 -13.84
C LEU A 12 -23.09 11.55 -12.81
N GLU A 13 -22.26 12.12 -11.97
CA GLU A 13 -22.37 13.50 -11.49
C GLU A 13 -20.95 14.00 -11.25
N ILE A 14 -20.62 15.07 -11.97
CA ILE A 14 -19.29 15.71 -11.95
C ILE A 14 -19.13 16.37 -10.59
N THR A 15 -18.37 15.74 -9.70
CA THR A 15 -17.77 16.39 -8.55
C THR A 15 -16.27 16.25 -8.62
N ASP A 16 -15.56 17.37 -8.49
CA ASP A 16 -14.15 17.59 -8.79
C ASP A 16 -13.15 16.96 -7.80
N ASN A 17 -13.40 15.78 -7.24
CA ASN A 17 -12.45 15.07 -6.38
C ASN A 17 -12.52 13.56 -6.66
N MET A 18 -11.80 13.13 -7.70
CA MET A 18 -11.58 11.70 -7.91
C MET A 18 -10.24 11.32 -7.30
N ASP A 19 -10.25 10.41 -6.31
CA ASP A 19 -9.06 9.66 -5.94
C ASP A 19 -8.59 8.88 -7.16
N THR A 20 -7.56 9.36 -7.81
CA THR A 20 -7.01 8.76 -9.01
C THR A 20 -5.55 8.46 -8.77
N ILE A 21 -5.18 7.21 -8.92
CA ILE A 21 -3.75 6.88 -9.04
C ILE A 21 -3.26 7.45 -10.37
N ILE A 22 -2.27 8.34 -10.29
CA ILE A 22 -1.60 8.90 -11.47
C ILE A 22 -0.34 8.08 -11.71
N LEU A 23 -0.38 7.26 -12.75
CA LEU A 23 0.74 6.41 -13.13
C LEU A 23 1.47 7.00 -14.33
N ASP A 24 2.79 6.92 -14.29
CA ASP A 24 3.60 7.15 -15.47
C ASP A 24 3.60 5.93 -16.41
N HIS A 25 4.30 6.04 -17.54
CA HIS A 25 4.43 4.95 -18.52
C HIS A 25 5.23 3.73 -18.01
N GLN A 26 5.82 3.80 -16.82
CA GLN A 26 6.52 2.70 -16.17
C GLN A 26 5.69 2.11 -15.02
N LEU A 27 4.40 2.49 -14.91
CA LEU A 27 3.51 2.14 -13.80
C LEU A 27 3.97 2.68 -12.45
N GLN A 28 4.83 3.70 -12.46
CA GLN A 28 5.24 4.35 -11.22
C GLN A 28 4.16 5.36 -10.81
N GLU A 29 3.69 5.21 -9.59
CA GLU A 29 2.91 6.21 -8.91
C GLU A 29 3.81 7.29 -8.31
N THR A 30 3.46 8.55 -8.56
CA THR A 30 4.11 9.68 -7.90
C THR A 30 3.39 9.99 -6.61
N LEU A 31 3.99 9.59 -5.49
CA LEU A 31 3.45 9.91 -4.17
C LEU A 31 3.54 11.41 -3.90
N VAL A 32 2.43 11.99 -3.47
CA VAL A 32 2.35 13.38 -3.01
C VAL A 32 1.83 13.35 -1.59
N PHE A 33 2.68 13.72 -0.63
CA PHE A 33 2.30 13.78 0.78
C PHE A 33 1.76 15.16 1.12
N PRO A 34 0.67 15.28 1.90
CA PRO A 34 0.10 16.55 2.32
C PRO A 34 1.10 17.42 3.09
N ASP A 35 1.89 16.79 3.95
CA ASP A 35 3.01 17.42 4.64
C ASP A 35 4.33 16.72 4.25
N PRO A 36 5.18 17.37 3.44
CA PRO A 36 6.48 16.82 3.09
C PRO A 36 7.45 16.66 4.27
N SER A 37 7.19 17.32 5.40
CA SER A 37 8.00 17.18 6.62
C SER A 37 7.54 15.96 7.46
N PHE A 38 6.32 15.47 7.21
CA PHE A 38 5.74 14.26 7.79
C PHE A 38 5.15 13.40 6.66
N PRO A 39 5.98 12.77 5.83
CA PRO A 39 5.57 12.13 4.58
C PRO A 39 4.87 10.78 4.80
N ILE A 40 3.63 10.84 5.26
CA ILE A 40 2.70 9.73 5.42
C ILE A 40 1.32 10.17 4.95
N GLN A 41 0.59 9.28 4.30
CA GLN A 41 -0.77 9.49 3.83
C GLN A 41 -1.63 8.29 4.20
N TYR A 42 -2.83 8.56 4.68
CA TYR A 42 -3.86 7.56 4.97
C TYR A 42 -4.94 7.59 3.89
N TYR A 43 -5.35 6.40 3.46
CA TYR A 43 -6.42 6.19 2.49
C TYR A 43 -7.43 5.17 3.02
N VAL A 44 -8.64 5.23 2.51
CA VAL A 44 -9.65 4.18 2.64
C VAL A 44 -10.18 3.86 1.24
N ASP A 45 -9.60 2.84 0.62
CA ASP A 45 -10.05 2.41 -0.69
C ASP A 45 -11.33 1.58 -0.59
N ASP A 46 -12.35 1.93 -1.40
CA ASP A 46 -13.45 1.03 -1.69
C ASP A 46 -13.20 0.35 -3.03
N LEU A 47 -12.79 -0.91 -2.99
CA LEU A 47 -12.44 -1.65 -4.21
C LEU A 47 -13.60 -1.82 -5.19
N HIS A 48 -14.85 -1.64 -4.75
CA HIS A 48 -16.00 -1.62 -5.67
C HIS A 48 -16.00 -0.44 -6.61
N GLN A 49 -15.43 0.68 -6.19
CA GLN A 49 -15.39 1.91 -6.96
C GLN A 49 -14.29 1.94 -8.02
N TRP A 50 -13.32 1.02 -7.92
CA TRP A 50 -12.25 0.91 -8.90
C TRP A 50 -12.70 0.21 -10.18
N ALA A 51 -12.20 0.67 -11.33
CA ALA A 51 -12.46 0.03 -12.62
C ALA A 51 -12.00 -1.44 -12.59
N GLY A 52 -12.89 -2.36 -12.96
CA GLY A 52 -12.62 -3.79 -12.86
C GLY A 52 -12.48 -4.32 -11.43
N ARG A 53 -12.87 -3.53 -10.41
CA ARG A 53 -12.76 -3.86 -8.98
C ARG A 53 -11.33 -4.19 -8.55
N GLN A 54 -10.39 -3.43 -9.09
CA GLN A 54 -8.97 -3.65 -8.90
C GLN A 54 -8.23 -2.32 -8.84
N VAL A 55 -7.42 -2.12 -7.80
CA VAL A 55 -6.36 -1.11 -7.85
C VAL A 55 -5.36 -1.59 -8.92
N PRO A 56 -5.07 -0.78 -9.94
CA PRO A 56 -4.23 -1.20 -11.05
C PRO A 56 -2.82 -1.56 -10.58
N LEU A 57 -2.14 -2.38 -11.37
CA LEU A 57 -0.75 -2.75 -11.10
C LEU A 57 0.13 -1.50 -11.15
N HIS A 58 0.80 -1.21 -10.05
CA HIS A 58 1.65 -0.02 -9.88
C HIS A 58 2.80 -0.29 -8.92
N TRP A 59 3.70 0.66 -8.80
CA TRP A 59 4.75 0.67 -7.80
C TRP A 59 5.11 2.10 -7.41
N HIS A 60 5.60 2.28 -6.19
CA HIS A 60 6.10 3.54 -5.65
C HIS A 60 7.31 3.31 -4.74
N PHE A 61 8.04 4.36 -4.42
CA PHE A 61 9.17 4.28 -3.49
C PHE A 61 8.75 4.21 -2.02
N GLY A 62 7.52 4.62 -1.68
CA GLY A 62 6.99 4.51 -0.33
C GLY A 62 6.77 3.07 0.11
N TYR A 63 6.67 2.88 1.40
CA TYR A 63 6.22 1.64 2.05
C TYR A 63 4.72 1.73 2.26
N GLU A 64 4.03 0.60 2.18
CA GLU A 64 2.58 0.58 2.32
C GLU A 64 2.13 -0.50 3.30
N PHE A 65 1.27 -0.12 4.25
CA PHE A 65 0.42 -1.07 4.95
C PHE A 65 -0.99 -1.00 4.37
N PHE A 66 -1.47 -2.14 3.89
CA PHE A 66 -2.82 -2.29 3.37
C PHE A 66 -3.56 -3.34 4.20
N SER A 67 -4.85 -3.09 4.55
CA SER A 67 -5.62 -3.96 5.45
C SER A 67 -6.94 -4.40 4.84
N ALA A 68 -7.19 -5.71 4.84
CA ALA A 68 -8.42 -6.33 4.36
C ALA A 68 -9.45 -6.40 5.50
N VAL A 69 -10.14 -5.29 5.81
CA VAL A 69 -11.07 -5.26 6.96
C VAL A 69 -12.48 -5.76 6.64
N SER A 70 -12.88 -5.68 5.38
CA SER A 70 -14.26 -6.01 4.97
C SER A 70 -14.40 -7.44 4.48
N GLN A 71 -13.48 -7.91 3.65
CA GLN A 71 -13.50 -9.22 3.03
C GLN A 71 -12.11 -9.62 2.53
N ASP A 72 -11.96 -10.86 2.02
CA ASP A 72 -10.71 -11.36 1.47
C ASP A 72 -10.35 -10.62 0.17
N ILE A 73 -9.07 -10.29 0.02
CA ILE A 73 -8.52 -9.54 -1.11
C ILE A 73 -7.41 -10.36 -1.77
N GLU A 74 -7.46 -10.46 -3.09
CA GLU A 74 -6.32 -10.96 -3.85
C GLU A 74 -5.29 -9.86 -4.02
N VAL A 75 -4.07 -10.12 -3.59
CA VAL A 75 -2.94 -9.20 -3.69
C VAL A 75 -1.90 -9.79 -4.64
N GLN A 76 -1.52 -9.04 -5.65
CA GLN A 76 -0.37 -9.38 -6.47
C GLN A 76 0.84 -8.56 -5.99
N VAL A 77 1.97 -9.24 -5.74
CA VAL A 77 3.25 -8.59 -5.46
C VAL A 77 4.31 -9.21 -6.38
N GLY A 78 4.83 -8.41 -7.30
CA GLY A 78 5.66 -8.91 -8.38
C GLY A 78 4.93 -9.95 -9.23
N ASN A 79 5.43 -11.19 -9.25
CA ASN A 79 4.83 -12.31 -9.98
C ASN A 79 3.98 -13.25 -9.10
N GLU A 80 3.93 -12.99 -7.79
CA GLU A 80 3.21 -13.83 -6.84
C GLU A 80 1.79 -13.29 -6.62
N GLN A 81 0.84 -14.21 -6.54
CA GLN A 81 -0.54 -13.93 -6.15
C GLN A 81 -0.77 -14.48 -4.74
N LEU A 82 -1.20 -13.61 -3.86
CA LEU A 82 -1.43 -13.89 -2.46
C LEU A 82 -2.90 -13.64 -2.14
N MET A 83 -3.44 -14.38 -1.18
CA MET A 83 -4.75 -14.09 -0.61
C MET A 83 -4.52 -13.42 0.75
N LEU A 84 -4.98 -12.20 0.89
CA LEU A 84 -5.06 -11.48 2.15
C LEU A 84 -6.45 -11.72 2.71
N LEU A 85 -6.53 -12.46 3.80
CA LEU A 85 -7.81 -12.82 4.40
C LEU A 85 -8.40 -11.64 5.18
N LYS A 86 -9.72 -11.64 5.34
CA LYS A 86 -10.38 -10.64 6.18
C LYS A 86 -9.78 -10.60 7.59
N GLY A 87 -9.39 -9.40 8.01
CA GLY A 87 -8.72 -9.13 9.30
C GLY A 87 -7.20 -9.10 9.20
N GLU A 88 -6.63 -9.51 8.07
CA GLU A 88 -5.19 -9.46 7.84
C GLU A 88 -4.75 -8.12 7.25
N SER A 89 -3.48 -7.81 7.45
CA SER A 89 -2.80 -6.68 6.82
C SER A 89 -1.55 -7.16 6.09
N ILE A 90 -1.08 -6.39 5.12
CA ILE A 90 0.16 -6.64 4.41
C ILE A 90 1.03 -5.38 4.41
N LEU A 91 2.32 -5.55 4.73
CA LEU A 91 3.35 -4.55 4.48
C LEU A 91 3.96 -4.82 3.12
N ILE A 92 3.95 -3.84 2.23
CA ILE A 92 4.66 -3.86 0.94
C ILE A 92 5.86 -2.91 1.02
N THR A 93 7.04 -3.42 0.66
CA THR A 93 8.27 -2.62 0.69
C THR A 93 8.42 -1.79 -0.57
N GLY A 94 9.14 -0.66 -0.46
CA GLY A 94 9.28 0.28 -1.57
C GLY A 94 9.84 -0.33 -2.85
N GLY A 95 9.31 0.11 -3.99
CA GLY A 95 9.72 -0.34 -5.32
C GLY A 95 9.15 -1.68 -5.76
N GLN A 96 8.25 -2.30 -4.98
CA GLN A 96 7.58 -3.53 -5.38
C GLN A 96 6.38 -3.22 -6.29
N LEU A 97 6.29 -3.93 -7.40
CA LEU A 97 5.13 -3.88 -8.28
C LEU A 97 3.98 -4.64 -7.61
N HIS A 98 2.84 -4.00 -7.40
CA HIS A 98 1.72 -4.60 -6.68
C HIS A 98 0.35 -4.12 -7.20
N SER A 99 -0.69 -4.89 -6.87
CA SER A 99 -2.09 -4.57 -7.15
C SER A 99 -3.00 -5.28 -6.15
N TYR A 100 -4.22 -4.76 -5.99
CA TYR A 100 -5.25 -5.33 -5.11
C TYR A 100 -6.51 -5.60 -5.92
N ARG A 101 -7.08 -6.79 -5.78
CA ARG A 101 -8.28 -7.19 -6.52
C ARG A 101 -9.33 -7.77 -5.59
N LEU A 102 -10.55 -7.29 -5.77
CA LEU A 102 -11.71 -7.83 -5.08
C LEU A 102 -12.06 -9.22 -5.61
N THR A 103 -12.19 -10.19 -4.70
CA THR A 103 -12.54 -11.58 -5.07
C THR A 103 -14.03 -11.88 -5.00
N SER A 104 -14.78 -11.12 -4.20
CA SER A 104 -16.20 -11.29 -3.97
C SER A 104 -17.00 -10.06 -4.40
N PRO A 105 -18.23 -10.21 -4.91
CA PRO A 105 -19.08 -9.08 -5.27
C PRO A 105 -19.75 -8.38 -4.07
N GLN A 106 -19.45 -8.76 -2.84
CA GLN A 106 -20.08 -8.16 -1.65
C GLN A 106 -19.62 -6.70 -1.46
N GLU A 107 -20.56 -5.83 -1.17
CA GLU A 107 -20.36 -4.39 -0.94
C GLU A 107 -20.64 -4.02 0.52
N PRO A 108 -19.96 -2.97 1.04
CA PRO A 108 -18.76 -2.29 0.53
C PRO A 108 -17.49 -3.10 0.79
N CYS A 109 -16.39 -2.80 0.05
CA CYS A 109 -15.08 -3.39 0.30
C CYS A 109 -14.08 -2.31 0.69
N LEU A 110 -14.15 -1.87 1.93
CA LEU A 110 -13.31 -0.82 2.47
C LEU A 110 -11.96 -1.38 2.92
N CYS A 111 -10.89 -0.79 2.41
CA CYS A 111 -9.52 -1.19 2.68
C CYS A 111 -8.71 0.01 3.17
N PRO A 112 -8.59 0.20 4.51
CA PRO A 112 -7.73 1.23 5.04
C PRO A 112 -6.27 0.89 4.75
N ASN A 113 -5.51 1.90 4.33
CA ASN A 113 -4.09 1.76 4.06
C ASN A 113 -3.34 3.05 4.40
N ILE A 114 -2.05 2.92 4.67
CA ILE A 114 -1.11 4.04 4.79
C ILE A 114 0.06 3.84 3.86
N VAL A 115 0.43 4.90 3.16
CA VAL A 115 1.67 4.97 2.38
C VAL A 115 2.59 5.98 3.04
N PHE A 116 3.85 5.62 3.25
CA PHE A 116 4.81 6.47 3.93
C PHE A 116 6.22 6.33 3.37
N SER A 117 7.02 7.39 3.55
CA SER A 117 8.45 7.40 3.22
C SER A 117 9.28 6.93 4.42
N ASP A 118 10.49 6.43 4.16
CA ASP A 118 11.49 6.11 5.17
C ASP A 118 11.83 7.30 6.09
N ASN A 119 11.72 8.53 5.58
CA ASN A 119 11.97 9.74 6.35
C ASN A 119 11.04 9.91 7.56
N VAL A 120 9.82 9.31 7.53
CA VAL A 120 8.92 9.27 8.68
C VAL A 120 9.53 8.46 9.82
N LEU A 121 10.25 7.39 9.51
CA LEU A 121 10.82 6.50 10.53
C LEU A 121 12.16 7.04 11.04
N ALA A 122 13.13 7.17 10.17
CA ALA A 122 14.45 7.65 10.56
C ALA A 122 15.29 7.96 9.30
N PRO A 123 16.20 8.95 9.38
CA PRO A 123 17.14 9.20 8.30
C PRO A 123 17.93 7.95 7.92
N LEU A 124 18.11 7.68 6.63
CA LEU A 124 18.80 6.50 6.10
C LEU A 124 20.21 6.33 6.69
N THR A 125 20.87 7.41 7.05
CA THR A 125 22.22 7.39 7.65
C THR A 125 22.22 7.16 9.17
N SER A 126 21.06 7.14 9.81
CA SER A 126 20.96 6.98 11.26
C SER A 126 21.30 5.56 11.70
N THR A 127 21.76 5.42 12.94
CA THR A 127 22.00 4.11 13.57
C THR A 127 20.72 3.27 13.61
N VAL A 128 19.57 3.91 13.86
CA VAL A 128 18.28 3.22 13.93
C VAL A 128 17.96 2.57 12.58
N PHE A 129 18.06 3.34 11.49
CA PHE A 129 17.82 2.80 10.15
C PHE A 129 18.82 1.69 9.82
N GLN A 130 20.11 1.97 9.93
CA GLN A 130 21.17 1.05 9.51
C GLN A 130 21.22 -0.25 10.30
N LYS A 131 20.88 -0.21 11.59
CA LYS A 131 20.97 -1.38 12.46
C LYS A 131 19.69 -2.20 12.51
N TYR A 132 18.52 -1.57 12.33
CA TYR A 132 17.24 -2.23 12.56
C TYR A 132 16.31 -2.19 11.34
N LEU A 133 15.95 -0.98 10.86
CA LEU A 133 14.88 -0.82 9.89
C LEU A 133 15.23 -1.42 8.52
N ARG A 134 16.46 -1.26 8.07
CA ARG A 134 16.89 -1.76 6.76
C ARG A 134 16.73 -3.27 6.59
N HIS A 135 16.75 -4.03 7.70
CA HIS A 135 16.59 -5.49 7.67
C HIS A 135 15.16 -5.92 7.39
N ILE A 136 14.21 -5.00 7.49
CA ILE A 136 12.80 -5.22 7.14
C ILE A 136 12.48 -4.49 5.84
N LEU A 137 12.83 -3.21 5.75
CA LEU A 137 12.43 -2.34 4.65
C LEU A 137 13.22 -2.58 3.36
N ASN A 138 14.49 -2.95 3.46
CA ASN A 138 15.39 -3.09 2.32
C ASN A 138 15.85 -4.54 2.12
N ASP A 139 15.26 -5.50 2.83
CA ASP A 139 15.57 -6.90 2.61
C ASP A 139 14.91 -7.37 1.31
N SER A 140 15.76 -7.76 0.40
CA SER A 140 15.33 -8.26 -0.92
C SER A 140 14.54 -9.57 -0.85
N ALA A 141 14.65 -10.30 0.24
CA ALA A 141 13.91 -11.53 0.48
C ALA A 141 12.54 -11.29 1.14
N LEU A 142 12.25 -10.03 1.54
CA LEU A 142 11.00 -9.60 2.17
C LEU A 142 10.33 -8.48 1.36
N PRO A 143 9.90 -8.73 0.12
CA PRO A 143 9.21 -7.73 -0.70
C PRO A 143 7.84 -7.35 -0.12
N CYS A 144 7.24 -8.26 0.63
CA CYS A 144 6.05 -8.01 1.44
C CYS A 144 6.03 -8.92 2.68
N THR A 145 5.22 -8.56 3.66
CA THR A 145 5.01 -9.33 4.90
C THR A 145 3.53 -9.33 5.24
N ILE A 146 2.91 -10.50 5.35
CA ILE A 146 1.52 -10.63 5.81
C ILE A 146 1.50 -10.64 7.34
N ILE A 147 0.61 -9.84 7.91
CA ILE A 147 0.31 -9.77 9.33
C ILE A 147 -1.06 -10.44 9.52
N SER A 148 -1.02 -11.73 9.84
CA SER A 148 -2.23 -12.57 9.91
C SER A 148 -2.96 -12.48 11.25
N GLY A 149 -2.32 -11.93 12.29
CA GLY A 149 -2.87 -11.89 13.64
C GLY A 149 -2.95 -13.25 14.33
N GLN A 150 -2.35 -14.30 13.78
CA GLN A 150 -2.36 -15.65 14.38
C GLN A 150 -1.50 -15.70 15.64
N GLU A 151 -0.35 -15.04 15.63
CA GLU A 151 0.57 -14.94 16.76
C GLU A 151 0.33 -13.66 17.56
N ASP A 152 0.69 -13.66 18.85
CA ASP A 152 0.52 -12.51 19.74
C ASP A 152 1.21 -11.27 19.20
N TRP A 153 2.45 -11.40 18.73
CA TRP A 153 3.22 -10.29 18.19
C TRP A 153 2.60 -9.70 16.90
N GLN A 154 1.92 -10.50 16.11
CA GLN A 154 1.19 -10.00 14.92
C GLN A 154 -0.06 -9.23 15.33
N ARG A 155 -0.75 -9.66 16.41
CA ARG A 155 -1.88 -8.90 16.96
C ARG A 155 -1.45 -7.54 17.49
N GLU A 156 -0.29 -7.46 18.17
CA GLU A 156 0.28 -6.19 18.62
C GLU A 156 0.57 -5.24 17.46
N ILE A 157 1.12 -5.76 16.34
CA ILE A 157 1.31 -4.97 15.11
C ILE A 157 -0.03 -4.46 14.58
N SER A 158 -1.04 -5.32 14.48
CA SER A 158 -2.38 -4.93 14.01
C SER A 158 -2.98 -3.85 14.91
N GLU A 159 -2.86 -3.97 16.23
CA GLU A 159 -3.33 -2.95 17.17
C GLU A 159 -2.65 -1.60 16.95
N CYS A 160 -1.32 -1.58 16.78
CA CYS A 160 -0.58 -0.36 16.48
C CYS A 160 -1.03 0.26 15.16
N LEU A 161 -1.19 -0.56 14.10
CA LEU A 161 -1.64 -0.12 12.79
C LEU A 161 -3.05 0.48 12.84
N PHE A 162 -3.99 -0.16 13.53
CA PHE A 162 -5.35 0.35 13.69
C PHE A 162 -5.43 1.61 14.56
N ARG A 163 -4.51 1.82 15.52
CA ARG A 163 -4.37 3.11 16.23
C ARG A 163 -3.96 4.22 15.26
N ILE A 164 -2.99 3.96 14.38
CA ILE A 164 -2.58 4.93 13.35
C ILE A 164 -3.78 5.32 12.47
N TYR A 165 -4.51 4.33 11.96
CA TYR A 165 -5.72 4.60 11.15
C TYR A 165 -6.76 5.41 11.93
N GLY A 166 -6.97 5.09 13.23
CA GLY A 166 -7.90 5.81 14.08
C GLY A 166 -7.52 7.28 14.30
N ILE A 167 -6.22 7.57 14.43
CA ILE A 167 -5.70 8.94 14.57
C ILE A 167 -6.00 9.72 13.28
N PHE A 168 -5.64 9.19 12.11
CA PHE A 168 -5.93 9.86 10.84
C PHE A 168 -7.43 10.04 10.59
N THR A 169 -8.26 9.09 10.99
CA THR A 169 -9.72 9.20 10.91
C THR A 169 -10.26 10.35 11.77
N ALA A 170 -9.64 10.61 12.94
CA ALA A 170 -10.04 11.71 13.84
C ALA A 170 -9.66 13.09 13.30
N GLU A 171 -8.46 13.19 12.71
CA GLU A 171 -7.92 14.46 12.19
C GLU A 171 -8.63 14.94 10.91
N GLY A 172 -9.53 14.15 10.34
CA GLY A 172 -10.17 14.47 9.06
C GLY A 172 -9.19 14.43 7.88
N ASN A 173 -7.99 13.89 8.10
CA ASN A 173 -6.97 13.65 7.08
C ASN A 173 -7.32 12.43 6.22
N LEU A 174 -8.60 12.11 6.15
CA LEU A 174 -9.14 11.22 5.15
C LEU A 174 -9.05 11.96 3.82
N CYS A 175 -8.51 11.29 2.83
CA CYS A 175 -8.84 11.64 1.46
C CYS A 175 -10.35 11.85 1.37
N ASP A 176 -10.82 12.90 0.67
CA ASP A 176 -12.23 13.35 0.60
C ASP A 176 -13.27 12.28 0.22
N THR A 177 -12.83 11.03 0.09
CA THR A 177 -13.63 9.85 -0.30
C THR A 177 -13.97 8.91 0.83
N ALA A 178 -13.72 9.29 2.10
CA ALA A 178 -14.14 8.43 3.21
C ALA A 178 -15.64 8.21 3.13
N PRO A 179 -16.10 6.96 2.99
CA PRO A 179 -17.51 6.65 3.03
C PRO A 179 -18.07 7.08 4.40
N ASP A 180 -19.36 7.41 4.46
CA ASP A 180 -20.08 7.81 5.70
C ASP A 180 -19.88 6.85 6.89
N HIS A 181 -19.27 5.69 6.63
CA HIS A 181 -18.92 4.65 7.59
C HIS A 181 -17.44 4.32 7.49
N ALA A 182 -16.58 5.07 8.21
CA ALA A 182 -15.18 4.73 8.33
C ALA A 182 -15.02 3.29 8.89
N PRO A 183 -14.19 2.45 8.25
CA PRO A 183 -14.00 1.05 8.69
C PRO A 183 -13.25 0.95 10.01
N VAL A 184 -12.67 2.06 10.46
CA VAL A 184 -11.86 2.15 11.67
C VAL A 184 -12.44 3.23 12.59
N LYS A 185 -12.51 2.89 13.87
CA LYS A 185 -12.98 3.84 14.90
C LYS A 185 -12.00 5.00 15.04
N SER A 186 -12.51 6.23 14.93
CA SER A 186 -11.78 7.46 15.19
C SER A 186 -11.14 7.47 16.58
N MET A 187 -9.89 7.91 16.68
CA MET A 187 -9.11 8.00 17.91
C MET A 187 -8.49 9.40 18.01
N HIS A 188 -8.99 10.22 18.94
CA HIS A 188 -8.43 11.55 19.17
C HIS A 188 -7.03 11.45 19.80
N SER A 189 -6.11 12.29 19.33
CA SER A 189 -4.77 12.47 19.89
C SER A 189 -4.47 13.96 20.03
N ASP A 190 -3.82 14.35 21.12
CA ASP A 190 -3.31 15.72 21.35
C ASP A 190 -1.96 15.97 20.63
N CYS A 191 -1.32 14.88 20.15
CA CYS A 191 -0.02 14.93 19.45
C CYS A 191 0.07 13.83 18.38
N PRO A 192 -0.77 13.94 17.32
CA PRO A 192 -0.98 12.87 16.35
C PRO A 192 0.30 12.38 15.67
N GLU A 193 1.22 13.28 15.29
CA GLU A 193 2.46 12.90 14.64
C GLU A 193 3.36 12.07 15.57
N ILE A 194 3.39 12.40 16.87
CA ILE A 194 4.16 11.63 17.86
C ILE A 194 3.54 10.25 18.03
N ASP A 195 2.23 10.17 18.18
CA ASP A 195 1.54 8.90 18.38
C ASP A 195 1.65 8.00 17.13
N VAL A 196 1.57 8.55 15.93
CA VAL A 196 1.84 7.81 14.70
C VAL A 196 3.28 7.30 14.66
N HIS A 197 4.27 8.13 14.99
CA HIS A 197 5.68 7.72 15.08
C HIS A 197 5.88 6.57 16.09
N LEU A 198 5.33 6.70 17.29
CA LEU A 198 5.47 5.68 18.33
C LEU A 198 4.89 4.34 17.89
N ASN A 199 3.70 4.35 17.28
CA ASN A 199 3.09 3.13 16.78
C ASN A 199 3.87 2.53 15.59
N LEU A 200 4.37 3.33 14.64
CA LEU A 200 5.22 2.85 13.57
C LEU A 200 6.52 2.24 14.11
N PHE A 201 7.19 2.90 15.06
CA PHE A 201 8.40 2.35 15.67
C PHE A 201 8.14 1.04 16.41
N GLU A 202 7.02 0.92 17.11
CA GLU A 202 6.66 -0.33 17.80
C GLU A 202 6.43 -1.45 16.77
N ILE A 203 5.71 -1.19 15.67
CA ILE A 203 5.53 -2.14 14.56
C ILE A 203 6.89 -2.63 14.05
N PHE A 204 7.81 -1.72 13.70
CA PHE A 204 9.10 -2.12 13.13
C PHE A 204 10.03 -2.76 14.14
N LYS A 205 9.95 -2.40 15.41
CA LYS A 205 10.65 -3.08 16.51
C LYS A 205 10.17 -4.53 16.63
N ILE A 206 8.86 -4.77 16.63
CA ILE A 206 8.28 -6.11 16.69
C ILE A 206 8.71 -6.93 15.46
N LEU A 207 8.56 -6.39 14.26
CA LEU A 207 9.01 -7.04 13.02
C LEU A 207 10.49 -7.40 13.06
N TYR A 208 11.34 -6.51 13.57
CA TYR A 208 12.77 -6.80 13.72
C TYR A 208 13.05 -7.90 14.72
N CYS A 209 12.36 -7.93 15.87
CA CYS A 209 12.52 -8.97 16.89
C CYS A 209 12.12 -10.35 16.35
N HIS A 210 11.06 -10.41 15.51
CA HIS A 210 10.53 -11.63 14.93
C HIS A 210 10.98 -11.89 13.48
N ARG A 211 12.03 -11.20 12.99
CA ARG A 211 12.47 -11.29 11.60
C ARG A 211 12.82 -12.69 11.11
N SER A 212 13.23 -13.59 12.01
CA SER A 212 13.51 -14.98 11.68
C SER A 212 12.24 -15.83 11.45
N GLU A 213 11.09 -15.33 11.89
CA GLU A 213 9.77 -15.95 11.74
C GLU A 213 9.02 -15.41 10.53
N LEU A 214 9.48 -14.28 9.97
CA LEU A 214 8.88 -13.71 8.78
C LEU A 214 9.06 -14.69 7.62
N HIS A 215 7.95 -15.05 7.00
CA HIS A 215 7.97 -15.94 5.85
C HIS A 215 8.62 -15.21 4.68
N HIS A 216 9.79 -15.68 4.28
CA HIS A 216 10.42 -15.25 3.04
C HIS A 216 9.57 -15.74 1.88
N ILE A 217 8.67 -14.89 1.41
CA ILE A 217 8.02 -15.11 0.14
C ILE A 217 9.14 -14.99 -0.89
N LYS A 218 9.55 -16.13 -1.46
CA LYS A 218 10.53 -16.14 -2.53
C LYS A 218 9.91 -15.55 -3.79
N ILE A 219 9.67 -14.26 -3.77
CA ILE A 219 9.45 -13.56 -5.02
C ILE A 219 10.79 -13.64 -5.72
N SER A 220 10.87 -14.46 -6.76
CA SER A 220 11.99 -14.40 -7.67
C SER A 220 12.02 -12.98 -8.19
N ARG A 221 12.88 -12.14 -7.60
CA ARG A 221 13.10 -10.81 -8.16
C ARG A 221 13.44 -11.03 -9.62
N PRO A 222 12.64 -10.53 -10.55
CA PRO A 222 13.17 -10.36 -11.88
C PRO A 222 14.48 -9.61 -11.67
N ASP A 223 15.57 -10.10 -12.23
CA ASP A 223 16.80 -9.33 -12.23
C ASP A 223 16.46 -7.93 -12.76
N GLN A 224 17.22 -6.94 -12.41
CA GLN A 224 16.96 -5.56 -12.81
C GLN A 224 16.66 -5.45 -14.31
N LYS A 225 17.24 -6.36 -15.13
CA LYS A 225 16.99 -6.48 -16.57
C LYS A 225 15.57 -6.98 -16.87
N THR A 226 15.05 -7.93 -16.11
CA THR A 226 13.69 -8.45 -16.27
C THR A 226 12.66 -7.42 -15.83
N GLN A 227 12.93 -6.66 -14.76
CA GLN A 227 12.10 -5.54 -14.34
C GLN A 227 12.03 -4.43 -15.41
N ILE A 228 13.19 -4.04 -15.97
CA ILE A 228 13.25 -3.07 -17.09
C ILE A 228 12.55 -3.62 -18.34
N ARG A 229 12.65 -4.92 -18.63
CA ARG A 229 11.95 -5.55 -19.75
C ARG A 229 10.43 -5.53 -19.54
N LEU A 230 9.97 -5.90 -18.34
CA LEU A 230 8.55 -5.87 -17.99
C LEU A 230 7.99 -4.45 -18.12
N GLN A 231 8.68 -3.46 -17.58
CA GLN A 231 8.30 -2.05 -17.71
C GLN A 231 8.22 -1.61 -19.19
N LYS A 232 9.20 -1.98 -20.02
CA LYS A 232 9.19 -1.70 -21.45
C LYS A 232 8.03 -2.39 -22.19
N MET A 233 7.73 -3.65 -21.83
CA MET A 233 6.59 -4.38 -22.42
C MET A 233 5.26 -3.73 -22.03
N LEU A 234 5.09 -3.39 -20.77
CA LEU A 234 3.88 -2.72 -20.30
C LEU A 234 3.71 -1.35 -20.96
N HIS A 235 4.77 -0.57 -21.07
CA HIS A 235 4.76 0.68 -21.82
C HIS A 235 4.37 0.49 -23.30
N TYR A 236 4.95 -0.52 -23.95
CA TYR A 236 4.62 -0.83 -25.34
C TYR A 236 3.14 -1.22 -25.51
N ILE A 237 2.63 -2.09 -24.63
CA ILE A 237 1.22 -2.48 -24.61
C ILE A 237 0.32 -1.26 -24.41
N GLN A 238 0.59 -0.44 -23.40
CA GLN A 238 -0.21 0.74 -23.06
C GLN A 238 -0.24 1.78 -24.19
N THR A 239 0.91 2.01 -24.85
CA THR A 239 1.00 2.99 -25.92
C THR A 239 0.41 2.49 -27.24
N ARG A 240 0.33 1.18 -27.45
CA ARG A 240 -0.15 0.53 -28.67
C ARG A 240 -1.46 -0.23 -28.52
N TYR A 241 -2.08 -0.19 -27.33
CA TYR A 241 -3.34 -0.91 -27.04
C TYR A 241 -4.46 -0.67 -28.09
N PRO A 242 -4.61 0.51 -28.70
CA PRO A 242 -5.60 0.71 -29.76
C PRO A 242 -5.24 0.02 -31.09
N GLU A 243 -3.98 -0.43 -31.25
CA GLU A 243 -3.51 -1.09 -32.47
C GLU A 243 -3.59 -2.62 -32.31
N LYS A 244 -3.80 -3.33 -33.42
CA LYS A 244 -3.76 -4.79 -33.43
C LYS A 244 -2.32 -5.25 -33.18
N LEU A 245 -2.02 -5.75 -31.99
CA LEU A 245 -0.70 -6.30 -31.64
C LEU A 245 -0.56 -7.71 -32.23
N THR A 246 0.48 -7.95 -33.01
CA THR A 246 0.88 -9.27 -33.53
C THR A 246 2.21 -9.67 -32.89
N LEU A 247 2.34 -10.95 -32.53
CA LEU A 247 3.62 -11.54 -32.14
C LEU A 247 4.33 -11.95 -33.44
N GLU A 248 5.24 -11.14 -33.92
CA GLU A 248 6.25 -11.50 -34.94
C GLU A 248 7.63 -11.52 -34.31
#